data_5c80a423d2f9fb504a5870713082cc72
#
_entry.id   5c80a423d2f9fb504a5870713082cc72
#
_cell.length_a   1.000
_cell.length_b   1.000
_cell.length_c   1.000
_cell.angle_alpha   90.00
_cell.angle_beta   90.00
_cell.angle_gamma   90.00
#
_symmetry.space_group_name_H-M   'P 1'
#
loop_
_entity.id
_entity.type
_entity.pdbx_description
1 polymer ?
#
loop_
_entity_poly.entity_id
_entity_poly.type
_entity_poly.pdbx_seq_one_letter_code
_entity_poly.pdbx_strand_id
1 'polypeptide(L)'
;MAGLSLLIAVAGVALVCSCTPGEHVMKTAGVPHNPGGAPGPGTLPALAVPDPAIASNFSMSAEQRAYLDALKDEGVYPSSDLLGLSIGSYICQAHAAGQNDQAVRDFVLPLVRGDIRGAQPGVAVTSLASQVDDVTSTYMRVATDRLC
;
A
#
# COMPACT_ATOMS: atom_id res chain seq x y z
N MET A 1 -7.46 -53.57 -26.79
CA MET A 1 -6.11 -53.63 -27.38
C MET A 1 -5.40 -52.32 -27.05
N ALA A 2 -4.21 -52.45 -26.45
CA ALA A 2 -3.15 -51.49 -26.20
C ALA A 2 -3.50 -50.18 -25.48
N GLY A 3 -3.21 -50.21 -24.17
CA GLY A 3 -3.04 -49.03 -23.32
C GLY A 3 -1.77 -48.29 -23.66
N LEU A 4 -1.85 -46.96 -23.53
CA LEU A 4 -0.68 -46.11 -23.54
C LEU A 4 -0.67 -45.31 -22.21
N SER A 5 0.08 -45.85 -21.23
CA SER A 5 0.33 -45.16 -19.95
C SER A 5 1.33 -44.03 -20.18
N LEU A 6 0.86 -42.79 -20.06
CA LEU A 6 1.73 -41.62 -20.11
C LEU A 6 2.18 -41.30 -18.67
N LEU A 7 3.42 -41.65 -18.35
CA LEU A 7 4.10 -41.27 -17.12
C LEU A 7 4.52 -39.79 -17.19
N ILE A 8 3.83 -38.92 -16.46
CA ILE A 8 4.25 -37.53 -16.29
C ILE A 8 5.21 -37.48 -15.10
N ALA A 9 6.50 -37.33 -15.40
CA ALA A 9 7.52 -37.05 -14.39
C ALA A 9 7.39 -35.58 -13.93
N VAL A 10 6.95 -35.39 -12.70
CA VAL A 10 6.94 -34.09 -12.03
C VAL A 10 8.34 -33.81 -11.50
N ALA A 11 9.11 -32.98 -12.21
CA ALA A 11 10.38 -32.46 -11.72
C ALA A 11 10.09 -31.34 -10.69
N GLY A 12 10.22 -31.68 -9.42
CA GLY A 12 10.14 -30.72 -8.32
C GLY A 12 11.36 -29.78 -8.32
N VAL A 13 11.14 -28.52 -8.66
CA VAL A 13 12.13 -27.46 -8.43
C VAL A 13 11.99 -26.99 -6.99
N ALA A 14 12.87 -27.45 -6.11
CA ALA A 14 13.01 -26.92 -4.76
C ALA A 14 13.71 -25.57 -4.82
N LEU A 15 12.95 -24.48 -4.72
CA LEU A 15 13.52 -23.16 -4.44
C LEU A 15 13.98 -23.14 -2.99
N VAL A 16 15.26 -23.36 -2.76
CA VAL A 16 15.91 -23.14 -1.47
C VAL A 16 16.08 -21.62 -1.31
N CYS A 17 15.17 -21.01 -0.54
CA CYS A 17 15.32 -19.64 -0.09
C CYS A 17 16.42 -19.63 0.98
N SER A 18 17.69 -19.44 0.57
CA SER A 18 18.80 -19.25 1.48
C SER A 18 18.73 -17.85 2.07
N CYS A 19 18.03 -17.72 3.21
CA CYS A 19 18.21 -16.56 4.07
C CYS A 19 19.58 -16.69 4.75
N THR A 20 20.63 -16.14 4.15
CA THR A 20 21.85 -15.84 4.84
C THR A 20 21.63 -14.65 5.76
N PRO A 21 21.85 -14.78 7.08
CA PRO A 21 21.94 -13.61 7.96
C PRO A 21 23.28 -12.93 7.69
N GLY A 22 23.33 -12.13 6.63
CA GLY A 22 24.42 -11.25 6.34
C GLY A 22 24.23 -9.95 7.08
N GLU A 23 25.03 -9.73 8.11
CA GLU A 23 25.28 -8.44 8.73
C GLU A 23 25.83 -7.47 7.69
N HIS A 24 24.98 -6.89 6.85
CA HIS A 24 25.31 -5.66 6.19
C HIS A 24 24.92 -4.51 7.10
N VAL A 25 25.82 -4.22 8.05
CA VAL A 25 25.92 -2.92 8.67
C VAL A 25 25.83 -1.87 7.55
N MET A 26 24.69 -1.21 7.45
CA MET A 26 24.58 0.03 6.69
C MET A 26 25.57 1.01 7.30
N LYS A 27 26.65 1.24 6.55
CA LYS A 27 27.64 2.24 6.87
C LYS A 27 26.95 3.60 6.71
N THR A 28 26.29 4.05 7.77
CA THR A 28 25.68 5.37 7.86
C THR A 28 26.81 6.37 7.69
N ALA A 29 26.76 7.14 6.63
CA ALA A 29 27.69 8.23 6.36
C ALA A 29 27.71 9.19 7.57
N GLY A 30 28.93 9.45 8.06
CA GLY A 30 29.29 10.11 9.27
C GLY A 30 28.44 11.30 9.70
N VAL A 31 27.82 11.12 10.84
CA VAL A 31 27.49 12.24 11.73
C VAL A 31 28.73 12.45 12.60
N PRO A 32 29.31 13.67 12.67
CA PRO A 32 30.45 13.93 13.53
C PRO A 32 30.06 13.72 15.01
N HIS A 33 30.64 12.71 15.63
CA HIS A 33 30.49 12.47 17.06
C HIS A 33 31.23 13.55 17.81
N ASN A 34 30.50 14.36 18.56
CA ASN A 34 31.05 15.24 19.56
C ASN A 34 31.44 14.38 20.80
N PRO A 35 32.71 14.25 21.17
CA PRO A 35 33.11 13.43 22.31
C PRO A 35 32.99 14.25 23.60
N GLY A 36 31.82 14.25 24.22
CA GLY A 36 31.66 14.95 25.49
C GLY A 36 30.26 14.87 26.08
N GLY A 37 29.89 13.70 26.61
CA GLY A 37 28.65 13.56 27.34
C GLY A 37 28.38 12.11 27.68
N ALA A 38 28.72 11.66 28.88
CA ALA A 38 28.33 10.34 29.36
C ALA A 38 26.80 10.26 29.46
N PRO A 39 26.12 9.19 28.93
CA PRO A 39 24.69 9.03 29.07
C PRO A 39 24.37 8.68 30.52
N GLY A 40 23.59 9.53 31.19
CA GLY A 40 22.98 9.24 32.48
C GLY A 40 21.93 8.14 32.33
N PRO A 41 21.74 7.26 33.35
CA PRO A 41 20.74 6.19 33.29
C PRO A 41 19.33 6.80 33.38
N GLY A 42 18.58 6.78 32.28
CA GLY A 42 17.16 7.14 32.32
C GLY A 42 16.60 7.99 31.20
N THR A 43 17.38 8.38 30.19
CA THR A 43 16.84 9.15 29.07
C THR A 43 16.44 8.17 27.95
N LEU A 44 15.14 7.87 27.83
CA LEU A 44 14.60 7.28 26.64
C LEU A 44 14.96 8.18 25.44
N PRO A 45 15.43 7.62 24.30
CA PRO A 45 15.65 8.43 23.12
C PRO A 45 14.32 9.11 22.78
N ALA A 46 14.31 10.44 22.84
CA ALA A 46 13.19 11.22 22.33
C ALA A 46 12.95 10.76 20.91
N LEU A 47 11.76 10.23 20.62
CA LEU A 47 11.32 9.94 19.26
C LEU A 47 11.56 11.24 18.50
N ALA A 48 12.49 11.20 17.55
CA ALA A 48 12.80 12.36 16.73
C ALA A 48 11.48 12.80 16.09
N VAL A 49 10.96 13.93 16.52
CA VAL A 49 9.82 14.55 15.83
C VAL A 49 10.31 14.75 14.40
N PRO A 50 9.59 14.24 13.38
CA PRO A 50 9.99 14.44 11.99
C PRO A 50 10.18 15.93 11.76
N ASP A 51 11.34 16.31 11.21
CA ASP A 51 11.65 17.70 10.89
C ASP A 51 10.50 18.25 10.01
N PRO A 52 9.82 19.33 10.41
CA PRO A 52 8.73 19.91 9.62
C PRO A 52 9.18 20.29 8.20
N ALA A 53 10.48 20.47 7.95
CA ALA A 53 11.03 20.64 6.62
C ALA A 53 10.97 19.38 5.76
N ILE A 54 10.92 18.17 6.34
CA ILE A 54 10.73 16.91 5.60
C ILE A 54 9.25 16.74 5.25
N ALA A 55 8.34 17.13 6.12
CA ALA A 55 6.90 17.08 5.86
C ALA A 55 6.45 18.05 4.77
N SER A 56 7.15 19.19 4.58
CA SER A 56 6.81 20.21 3.58
C SER A 56 7.22 19.87 2.14
N ASN A 57 8.01 18.80 1.93
CA ASN A 57 8.46 18.38 0.59
C ASN A 57 7.58 17.31 -0.06
N PHE A 58 6.48 16.91 0.58
CA PHE A 58 5.52 15.99 -0.03
C PHE A 58 4.58 16.77 -0.95
N SER A 59 5.07 17.13 -2.14
CA SER A 59 4.22 17.73 -3.18
C SER A 59 3.56 16.63 -4.00
N MET A 60 2.23 16.58 -3.99
CA MET A 60 1.47 15.70 -4.88
C MET A 60 1.71 16.10 -6.34
N SER A 61 1.86 15.10 -7.22
CA SER A 61 1.93 15.34 -8.67
C SER A 61 0.59 15.85 -9.21
N ALA A 62 0.59 16.34 -10.45
CA ALA A 62 -0.62 16.80 -11.10
C ALA A 62 -1.62 15.64 -11.30
N GLU A 63 -1.11 14.46 -11.66
CA GLU A 63 -1.89 13.23 -11.86
C GLU A 63 -2.52 12.76 -10.55
N GLN A 64 -1.78 12.80 -9.44
CA GLN A 64 -2.29 12.45 -8.12
C GLN A 64 -3.43 13.37 -7.68
N ARG A 65 -3.31 14.66 -7.93
CA ARG A 65 -4.39 15.63 -7.66
C ARG A 65 -5.60 15.37 -8.54
N ALA A 66 -5.40 15.19 -9.85
CA ALA A 66 -6.48 14.90 -10.79
C ALA A 66 -7.24 13.60 -10.42
N TYR A 67 -6.53 12.60 -9.93
CA TYR A 67 -7.13 11.36 -9.43
C TYR A 67 -8.01 11.61 -8.20
N LEU A 68 -7.50 12.32 -7.19
CA LEU A 68 -8.27 12.63 -5.97
C LEU A 68 -9.49 13.52 -6.27
N ASP A 69 -9.36 14.47 -7.18
CA ASP A 69 -10.46 15.33 -7.59
C ASP A 69 -11.52 14.52 -8.36
N ALA A 70 -11.11 13.61 -9.26
CA ALA A 70 -12.03 12.72 -9.96
C ALA A 70 -12.78 11.77 -9.00
N LEU A 71 -12.17 11.29 -7.91
CA LEU A 71 -12.87 10.53 -6.88
C LEU A 71 -13.96 11.38 -6.22
N LYS A 72 -13.65 12.64 -5.88
CA LYS A 72 -14.60 13.57 -5.26
C LYS A 72 -15.77 13.91 -6.20
N ASP A 73 -15.50 14.09 -7.49
CA ASP A 73 -16.53 14.33 -8.51
C ASP A 73 -17.50 13.15 -8.65
N GLU A 74 -17.03 11.92 -8.39
CA GLU A 74 -17.85 10.70 -8.33
C GLU A 74 -18.49 10.46 -6.95
N GLY A 75 -18.37 11.42 -6.02
CA GLY A 75 -18.94 11.33 -4.68
C GLY A 75 -18.14 10.44 -3.71
N VAL A 76 -16.92 10.06 -4.05
CA VAL A 76 -16.02 9.29 -3.18
C VAL A 76 -15.07 10.24 -2.47
N TYR A 77 -15.18 10.28 -1.15
CA TYR A 77 -14.36 11.12 -0.27
C TYR A 77 -13.48 10.23 0.60
N PRO A 78 -12.19 10.02 0.25
CA PRO A 78 -11.26 9.27 1.08
C PRO A 78 -11.15 9.87 2.48
N SER A 79 -10.91 9.05 3.50
CA SER A 79 -10.69 9.53 4.87
C SER A 79 -9.40 10.37 4.99
N SER A 80 -8.46 10.19 4.05
CA SER A 80 -7.31 11.07 3.83
C SER A 80 -6.82 10.95 2.38
N ASP A 81 -6.23 12.03 1.86
CA ASP A 81 -5.62 12.01 0.52
C ASP A 81 -4.55 10.93 0.38
N LEU A 82 -3.74 10.72 1.44
CA LEU A 82 -2.71 9.68 1.45
C LEU A 82 -3.29 8.27 1.29
N LEU A 83 -4.40 7.97 1.98
CA LEU A 83 -5.04 6.67 1.88
C LEU A 83 -5.69 6.47 0.51
N GLY A 84 -6.36 7.51 -0.03
CA GLY A 84 -6.89 7.48 -1.39
C GLY A 84 -5.81 7.21 -2.43
N LEU A 85 -4.68 7.90 -2.35
CA LEU A 85 -3.52 7.68 -3.22
C LEU A 85 -2.90 6.29 -3.04
N SER A 86 -2.85 5.78 -1.81
CA SER A 86 -2.34 4.44 -1.53
C SER A 86 -3.18 3.36 -2.22
N ILE A 87 -4.50 3.46 -2.12
CA ILE A 87 -5.43 2.54 -2.79
C ILE A 87 -5.25 2.61 -4.31
N GLY A 88 -5.24 3.82 -4.88
CA GLY A 88 -5.04 4.02 -6.31
C GLY A 88 -3.71 3.47 -6.82
N SER A 89 -2.62 3.76 -6.11
CA SER A 89 -1.28 3.26 -6.46
C SER A 89 -1.21 1.73 -6.43
N TYR A 90 -1.89 1.10 -5.46
CA TYR A 90 -1.97 -0.36 -5.43
C TYR A 90 -2.69 -0.91 -6.66
N ILE A 91 -3.82 -0.31 -7.07
CA ILE A 91 -4.56 -0.73 -8.26
C ILE A 91 -3.65 -0.68 -9.50
N CYS A 92 -2.93 0.42 -9.71
CA CYS A 92 -2.01 0.57 -10.83
C CYS A 92 -0.89 -0.48 -10.81
N GLN A 93 -0.29 -0.72 -9.65
CA GLN A 93 0.78 -1.72 -9.51
C GLN A 93 0.27 -3.14 -9.78
N ALA A 94 -0.93 -3.48 -9.29
CA ALA A 94 -1.53 -4.78 -9.51
C ALA A 94 -1.85 -5.03 -11.00
N HIS A 95 -2.40 -4.04 -11.69
CA HIS A 95 -2.64 -4.13 -13.14
C HIS A 95 -1.31 -4.22 -13.91
N ALA A 96 -0.30 -3.42 -13.55
CA ALA A 96 1.03 -3.49 -14.15
C ALA A 96 1.71 -4.87 -13.94
N ALA A 97 1.38 -5.55 -12.83
CA ALA A 97 1.82 -6.92 -12.55
C ALA A 97 0.98 -7.99 -13.27
N GLY A 98 0.01 -7.60 -14.10
CA GLY A 98 -0.84 -8.51 -14.89
C GLY A 98 -1.94 -9.18 -14.07
N GLN A 99 -2.29 -8.66 -12.89
CA GLN A 99 -3.42 -9.18 -12.13
C GLN A 99 -4.73 -8.81 -12.85
N ASN A 100 -5.70 -9.74 -12.82
CA ASN A 100 -7.02 -9.47 -13.35
C ASN A 100 -7.86 -8.64 -12.38
N ASP A 101 -8.91 -7.98 -12.88
CA ASP A 101 -9.77 -7.08 -12.13
C ASP A 101 -10.38 -7.74 -10.88
N GLN A 102 -10.72 -9.02 -10.94
CA GLN A 102 -11.28 -9.73 -9.79
C GLN A 102 -10.25 -9.84 -8.65
N ALA A 103 -9.02 -10.23 -8.96
CA ALA A 103 -7.95 -10.33 -7.97
C ALA A 103 -7.63 -8.95 -7.35
N VAL A 104 -7.58 -7.90 -8.18
CA VAL A 104 -7.39 -6.53 -7.71
C VAL A 104 -8.54 -6.11 -6.80
N ARG A 105 -9.78 -6.37 -7.21
CA ARG A 105 -10.99 -6.05 -6.42
C ARG A 105 -10.98 -6.75 -5.06
N ASP A 106 -10.69 -8.05 -5.02
CA ASP A 106 -10.69 -8.83 -3.78
C ASP A 106 -9.70 -8.29 -2.76
N PHE A 107 -8.58 -7.74 -3.22
CA PHE A 107 -7.60 -7.09 -2.35
C PHE A 107 -8.00 -5.66 -1.96
N VAL A 108 -8.54 -4.87 -2.88
CA VAL A 108 -8.88 -3.46 -2.66
C VAL A 108 -10.12 -3.29 -1.78
N LEU A 109 -11.09 -4.18 -1.90
CA LEU A 109 -12.36 -4.12 -1.17
C LEU A 109 -12.20 -3.98 0.37
N PRO A 110 -11.33 -4.76 1.06
CA PRO A 110 -11.11 -4.56 2.49
C PRO A 110 -10.44 -3.22 2.82
N LEU A 111 -9.60 -2.68 1.94
CA LEU A 111 -8.97 -1.36 2.12
C LEU A 111 -10.03 -0.25 2.03
N VAL A 112 -10.88 -0.29 0.99
CA VAL A 112 -12.00 0.65 0.82
C VAL A 112 -12.98 0.57 1.98
N ARG A 113 -13.28 -0.64 2.46
CA ARG A 113 -14.12 -0.81 3.66
C ARG A 113 -13.51 -0.15 4.89
N GLY A 114 -12.20 -0.24 5.06
CA GLY A 114 -11.46 0.43 6.12
C GLY A 114 -11.53 1.96 5.99
N ASP A 115 -11.37 2.47 4.78
CA ASP A 115 -11.43 3.89 4.45
C ASP A 115 -12.81 4.50 4.75
N ILE A 116 -13.89 3.86 4.27
CA ILE A 116 -15.27 4.29 4.54
C ILE A 116 -15.57 4.34 6.04
N ARG A 117 -15.09 3.33 6.80
CA ARG A 117 -15.25 3.34 8.26
C ARG A 117 -14.49 4.49 8.93
N GLY A 118 -13.31 4.81 8.43
CA GLY A 118 -12.53 5.95 8.89
C GLY A 118 -13.22 7.28 8.62
N ALA A 119 -13.84 7.42 7.44
CA ALA A 119 -14.57 8.61 7.03
C ALA A 119 -15.93 8.75 7.73
N GLN A 120 -16.58 7.64 8.13
CA GLN A 120 -17.93 7.59 8.69
C GLN A 120 -17.97 6.81 10.02
N PRO A 121 -17.32 7.29 11.08
CA PRO A 121 -17.34 6.63 12.37
C PRO A 121 -18.76 6.62 12.95
N GLY A 122 -19.27 5.43 13.30
CA GLY A 122 -20.61 5.27 13.91
C GLY A 122 -21.69 4.70 12.99
N VAL A 123 -21.40 4.52 11.69
CA VAL A 123 -22.34 3.85 10.77
C VAL A 123 -22.21 2.33 10.91
N ALA A 124 -23.36 1.63 10.97
CA ALA A 124 -23.36 0.17 11.10
C ALA A 124 -22.76 -0.51 9.86
N VAL A 125 -21.90 -1.52 10.07
CA VAL A 125 -21.18 -2.22 9.00
C VAL A 125 -22.11 -2.86 7.98
N THR A 126 -23.29 -3.31 8.41
CA THR A 126 -24.31 -3.93 7.55
C THR A 126 -24.94 -2.98 6.54
N SER A 127 -25.02 -1.68 6.87
CA SER A 127 -25.57 -0.66 5.96
C SER A 127 -24.54 -0.17 4.95
N LEU A 128 -23.26 -0.51 5.13
CA LEU A 128 -22.15 -0.08 4.25
C LEU A 128 -21.83 -1.08 3.14
N ALA A 129 -22.41 -2.28 3.14
CA ALA A 129 -21.98 -3.35 2.23
C ALA A 129 -22.13 -2.98 0.75
N SER A 130 -23.31 -2.49 0.33
CA SER A 130 -23.52 -2.03 -1.07
C SER A 130 -22.65 -0.83 -1.41
N GLN A 131 -22.52 0.12 -0.48
CA GLN A 131 -21.66 1.29 -0.67
C GLN A 131 -20.18 0.89 -0.88
N VAL A 132 -19.69 -0.10 -0.13
CA VAL A 132 -18.31 -0.60 -0.29
C VAL A 132 -18.07 -1.14 -1.69
N ASP A 133 -19.03 -1.89 -2.24
CA ASP A 133 -18.90 -2.46 -3.59
C ASP A 133 -18.89 -1.37 -4.68
N ASP A 134 -19.78 -0.39 -4.59
CA ASP A 134 -19.87 0.72 -5.53
C ASP A 134 -18.62 1.60 -5.46
N VAL A 135 -18.19 1.96 -4.26
CA VAL A 135 -16.98 2.75 -4.03
C VAL A 135 -15.73 2.01 -4.50
N THR A 136 -15.63 0.69 -4.26
CA THR A 136 -14.50 -0.12 -4.77
C THR A 136 -14.43 -0.07 -6.30
N SER A 137 -15.58 -0.22 -6.98
CA SER A 137 -15.65 -0.12 -8.44
C SER A 137 -15.23 1.27 -8.95
N THR A 138 -15.63 2.33 -8.24
CA THR A 138 -15.24 3.70 -8.55
C THR A 138 -13.74 3.90 -8.37
N TYR A 139 -13.14 3.43 -7.28
CA TYR A 139 -11.70 3.48 -7.06
C TYR A 139 -10.93 2.80 -8.20
N MET A 140 -11.34 1.59 -8.60
CA MET A 140 -10.68 0.84 -9.67
C MET A 140 -10.75 1.59 -11.00
N ARG A 141 -11.93 2.06 -11.37
CA ARG A 141 -12.13 2.80 -12.63
C ARG A 141 -11.34 4.11 -12.65
N VAL A 142 -11.48 4.94 -11.62
CA VAL A 142 -10.84 6.26 -11.58
C VAL A 142 -9.31 6.12 -11.50
N ALA A 143 -8.78 5.14 -10.76
CA ALA A 143 -7.34 4.89 -10.72
C ALA A 143 -6.81 4.50 -12.11
N THR A 144 -7.49 3.59 -12.81
CA THR A 144 -7.10 3.17 -14.16
C THR A 144 -7.12 4.32 -15.15
N ASP A 145 -8.11 5.22 -15.06
CA ASP A 145 -8.30 6.32 -16.01
C ASP A 145 -7.39 7.53 -15.75
N ARG A 146 -7.00 7.77 -14.49
CA ARG A 146 -6.36 9.04 -14.08
C ARG A 146 -4.98 8.89 -13.45
N LEU A 147 -4.68 7.76 -12.85
CA LEU A 147 -3.45 7.55 -12.09
C LEU A 147 -2.50 6.53 -12.74
N CYS A 148 -3.03 5.51 -13.43
CA CYS A 148 -2.25 4.51 -14.13
C CYS A 148 -1.81 4.98 -15.51
#